data_0591f58793397ef4536ea2cb307a31c4
#
_entry.id   0591f58793397ef4536ea2cb307a31c4
#
_cell.length_a   1.000
_cell.length_b   1.000
_cell.length_c   1.000
_cell.angle_alpha   90.00
_cell.angle_beta   90.00
_cell.angle_gamma   90.00
#
_symmetry.space_group_name_H-M   'P 1'
#
loop_
_entity.id
_entity.type
_entity.pdbx_description
1 polymer ?
#
loop_
_entity_poly.entity_id
_entity_poly.type
_entity_poly.pdbx_seq_one_letter_code
_entity_poly.pdbx_strand_id
1 'polypeptide(L)'
;MSTQKKKPTLLVLAAGMGSRYGGLKQMEGFGPCGETIIDYSVYDAARAGFGKVVFVIREDFAEDFRKKISDKYRSRIEVRTVFQGLDKLPEGFTLHPERTKPLGTGHAVWCASQELDGPFAVINADDFYGPSSFRLMADYLSRLDDSSLAEQMMVGYKLTNTLSENGTVSRGVCEINPEDQTLRSITERTKIYATPRGVVYLENEVEYPLSGKEIVSMNMMSFTSAAVKHFDLGLREFLRENSQELKKEFYLPSVLNELVQKGLSRVKVLPTEEQWYGVTYPEDRQGVVEAIARMVKAGIYPSPLW
;
A
#
# COMPACT_ATOMS: atom_id res chain seq x y z
N MET A 1 -34.10 7.76 8.84
CA MET A 1 -33.30 6.61 9.27
C MET A 1 -31.82 7.00 9.12
N SER A 2 -31.08 7.10 10.22
CA SER A 2 -29.64 7.37 10.16
C SER A 2 -28.97 6.13 9.52
N THR A 3 -28.56 6.24 8.27
CA THR A 3 -27.73 5.22 7.64
C THR A 3 -26.42 5.18 8.40
N GLN A 4 -26.21 4.14 9.19
CA GLN A 4 -24.97 3.92 9.91
C GLN A 4 -23.82 3.90 8.86
N LYS A 5 -22.87 4.84 8.95
CA LYS A 5 -21.74 4.89 8.03
C LYS A 5 -21.00 3.55 8.06
N LYS A 6 -20.69 3.00 6.89
CA LYS A 6 -19.87 1.78 6.77
C LYS A 6 -18.49 2.04 7.33
N LYS A 7 -17.99 1.09 8.11
CA LYS A 7 -16.59 1.11 8.57
C LYS A 7 -15.66 0.91 7.36
N PRO A 8 -14.50 1.55 7.34
CA PRO A 8 -13.54 1.41 6.25
C PRO A 8 -13.08 -0.05 6.06
N THR A 9 -12.77 -0.40 4.81
CA THR A 9 -12.11 -1.66 4.45
C THR A 9 -10.61 -1.45 4.30
N LEU A 10 -9.80 -2.32 4.91
CA LEU A 10 -8.36 -2.40 4.62
C LEU A 10 -8.14 -3.39 3.48
N LEU A 11 -7.59 -2.93 2.36
CA LEU A 11 -7.14 -3.75 1.24
C LEU A 11 -5.64 -3.97 1.34
N VAL A 12 -5.23 -5.22 1.52
CA VAL A 12 -3.82 -5.61 1.68
C VAL A 12 -3.34 -6.29 0.39
N LEU A 13 -2.37 -5.67 -0.28
CA LEU A 13 -1.79 -6.18 -1.52
C LEU A 13 -0.70 -7.20 -1.20
N ALA A 14 -1.02 -8.48 -1.30
CA ALA A 14 -0.15 -9.61 -0.95
C ALA A 14 0.14 -10.57 -2.12
N ALA A 15 -0.27 -10.21 -3.34
CA ALA A 15 -0.03 -11.01 -4.54
C ALA A 15 1.36 -10.81 -5.17
N GLY A 16 2.16 -9.86 -4.64
CA GLY A 16 3.51 -9.58 -5.12
C GLY A 16 4.40 -10.81 -4.98
N MET A 17 5.10 -11.15 -6.08
CA MET A 17 6.12 -12.19 -6.05
C MET A 17 7.35 -11.61 -5.34
N GLY A 18 7.63 -12.05 -4.14
CA GLY A 18 8.90 -11.79 -3.46
C GLY A 18 10.07 -12.43 -4.23
N SER A 19 10.25 -11.98 -5.48
CA SER A 19 11.16 -12.59 -6.47
C SER A 19 12.62 -12.60 -6.05
N ARG A 20 12.97 -11.81 -5.02
CA ARG A 20 14.34 -11.75 -4.48
C ARG A 20 14.58 -12.70 -3.31
N TYR A 21 13.53 -13.34 -2.77
CA TYR A 21 13.58 -14.13 -1.53
C TYR A 21 13.24 -15.62 -1.67
N GLY A 22 12.85 -16.09 -2.87
CA GLY A 22 12.55 -17.51 -3.13
C GLY A 22 11.42 -18.11 -2.29
N GLY A 23 10.63 -17.30 -1.56
CA GLY A 23 9.56 -17.72 -0.67
C GLY A 23 8.53 -16.63 -0.40
N LEU A 24 7.50 -16.97 0.39
CA LEU A 24 6.44 -16.04 0.82
C LEU A 24 6.96 -15.14 1.95
N LYS A 25 7.72 -14.10 1.59
CA LYS A 25 8.24 -13.08 2.50
C LYS A 25 7.16 -12.51 3.46
N GLN A 26 5.93 -12.44 2.99
CA GLN A 26 4.78 -11.97 3.77
C GLN A 26 4.42 -12.88 4.96
N MET A 27 4.94 -14.11 5.00
CA MET A 27 4.70 -15.08 6.07
C MET A 27 5.86 -15.21 7.06
N GLU A 28 6.92 -14.41 6.92
CA GLU A 28 8.02 -14.40 7.89
C GLU A 28 7.63 -13.70 9.19
N GLY A 29 8.04 -14.28 10.32
CA GLY A 29 7.87 -13.68 11.63
C GLY A 29 8.90 -12.58 11.91
N PHE A 30 8.43 -11.46 12.41
CA PHE A 30 9.23 -10.30 12.83
C PHE A 30 9.01 -9.97 14.31
N GLY A 31 7.85 -10.31 14.84
CA GLY A 31 7.50 -10.08 16.24
C GLY A 31 8.03 -11.18 17.18
N PRO A 32 8.02 -10.92 18.49
CA PRO A 32 8.59 -11.83 19.50
C PRO A 32 7.85 -13.18 19.60
N CYS A 33 6.58 -13.25 19.20
CA CYS A 33 5.80 -14.49 19.16
C CYS A 33 5.61 -15.02 17.73
N GLY A 34 6.43 -14.54 16.77
CA GLY A 34 6.38 -14.96 15.38
C GLY A 34 5.35 -14.20 14.54
N GLU A 35 4.88 -13.06 15.02
CA GLU A 35 3.96 -12.20 14.28
C GLU A 35 4.63 -11.66 13.01
N THR A 36 3.88 -11.66 11.91
CA THR A 36 4.30 -11.11 10.62
C THR A 36 4.03 -9.60 10.55
N ILE A 37 4.58 -8.90 9.56
CA ILE A 37 4.26 -7.48 9.31
C ILE A 37 2.75 -7.30 9.07
N ILE A 38 2.11 -8.26 8.38
CA ILE A 38 0.66 -8.24 8.16
C ILE A 38 -0.11 -8.29 9.50
N ASP A 39 0.37 -9.08 10.48
CA ASP A 39 -0.28 -9.18 11.79
C ASP A 39 -0.36 -7.79 12.46
N TYR A 40 0.70 -7.00 12.40
CA TYR A 40 0.74 -5.62 12.92
C TYR A 40 -0.17 -4.69 12.13
N SER A 41 -0.16 -4.77 10.80
CA SER A 41 -1.02 -3.94 9.95
C SER A 41 -2.51 -4.20 10.21
N VAL A 42 -2.92 -5.47 10.32
CA VAL A 42 -4.32 -5.82 10.64
C VAL A 42 -4.70 -5.43 12.07
N TYR A 43 -3.77 -5.59 13.03
CA TYR A 43 -3.97 -5.16 14.41
C TYR A 43 -4.21 -3.66 14.51
N ASP A 44 -3.36 -2.86 13.86
CA ASP A 44 -3.47 -1.40 13.87
C ASP A 44 -4.75 -0.92 13.17
N ALA A 45 -5.10 -1.54 12.03
CA ALA A 45 -6.35 -1.23 11.34
C ALA A 45 -7.59 -1.55 12.19
N ALA A 46 -7.63 -2.70 12.85
CA ALA A 46 -8.73 -3.07 13.72
C ALA A 46 -8.88 -2.09 14.90
N ARG A 47 -7.76 -1.69 15.53
CA ARG A 47 -7.74 -0.67 16.60
C ARG A 47 -8.14 0.73 16.11
N ALA A 48 -7.81 1.06 14.85
CA ALA A 48 -8.19 2.33 14.24
C ALA A 48 -9.67 2.37 13.83
N GLY A 49 -10.39 1.23 13.82
CA GLY A 49 -11.82 1.18 13.54
C GLY A 49 -12.19 0.66 12.16
N PHE A 50 -11.25 0.08 11.41
CA PHE A 50 -11.56 -0.66 10.19
C PHE A 50 -12.48 -1.86 10.52
N GLY A 51 -13.45 -2.12 9.65
CA GLY A 51 -14.45 -3.18 9.87
C GLY A 51 -14.21 -4.46 9.07
N LYS A 52 -13.44 -4.36 8.00
CA LYS A 52 -13.15 -5.46 7.07
C LYS A 52 -11.69 -5.39 6.60
N VAL A 53 -11.06 -6.53 6.44
CA VAL A 53 -9.80 -6.68 5.72
C VAL A 53 -10.01 -7.56 4.49
N VAL A 54 -9.51 -7.12 3.35
CA VAL A 54 -9.51 -7.86 2.08
C VAL A 54 -8.07 -8.12 1.69
N PHE A 55 -7.68 -9.37 1.58
CA PHE A 55 -6.37 -9.75 1.09
C PHE A 55 -6.41 -10.06 -0.40
N VAL A 56 -5.59 -9.37 -1.18
CA VAL A 56 -5.36 -9.72 -2.58
C VAL A 56 -4.13 -10.59 -2.65
N ILE A 57 -4.31 -11.86 -3.00
CA ILE A 57 -3.25 -12.87 -3.05
C ILE A 57 -3.25 -13.59 -4.40
N ARG A 58 -2.26 -14.43 -4.64
CA ARG A 58 -2.28 -15.40 -5.74
C ARG A 58 -3.03 -16.65 -5.29
N GLU A 59 -3.73 -17.28 -6.22
CA GLU A 59 -4.53 -18.47 -5.94
C GLU A 59 -3.70 -19.67 -5.47
N ASP A 60 -2.50 -19.83 -6.03
CA ASP A 60 -1.57 -20.92 -5.68
C ASP A 60 -1.08 -20.88 -4.21
N PHE A 61 -1.25 -19.75 -3.51
CA PHE A 61 -0.90 -19.59 -2.08
C PHE A 61 -2.11 -19.57 -1.14
N ALA A 62 -3.32 -19.75 -1.67
CA ALA A 62 -4.54 -19.50 -0.91
C ALA A 62 -4.64 -20.32 0.39
N GLU A 63 -4.31 -21.60 0.34
CA GLU A 63 -4.44 -22.50 1.49
C GLU A 63 -3.40 -22.18 2.58
N ASP A 64 -2.15 -21.97 2.20
CA ASP A 64 -1.08 -21.62 3.15
C ASP A 64 -1.33 -20.25 3.76
N PHE A 65 -1.73 -19.28 2.95
CA PHE A 65 -2.07 -17.93 3.42
C PHE A 65 -3.24 -17.96 4.39
N ARG A 66 -4.28 -18.75 4.09
CA ARG A 66 -5.43 -18.91 4.97
C ARG A 66 -5.00 -19.43 6.35
N LYS A 67 -4.25 -20.53 6.39
CA LYS A 67 -3.83 -21.19 7.64
C LYS A 67 -2.88 -20.32 8.46
N LYS A 68 -1.92 -19.67 7.82
CA LYS A 68 -0.86 -18.93 8.51
C LYS A 68 -1.20 -17.49 8.84
N ILE A 69 -2.10 -16.87 8.08
CA ILE A 69 -2.40 -15.43 8.15
C ILE A 69 -3.88 -15.19 8.42
N SER A 70 -4.76 -15.41 7.44
CA SER A 70 -6.11 -14.86 7.48
C SER A 70 -7.00 -15.47 8.56
N ASP A 71 -6.84 -16.75 8.90
CA ASP A 71 -7.66 -17.41 9.91
C ASP A 71 -7.45 -16.83 11.33
N LYS A 72 -6.29 -16.23 11.60
CA LYS A 72 -5.98 -15.57 12.90
C LYS A 72 -6.93 -14.40 13.21
N TYR A 73 -7.46 -13.72 12.21
CA TYR A 73 -8.19 -12.45 12.38
C TYR A 73 -9.69 -12.60 12.39
N ARG A 74 -10.26 -13.76 11.99
CA ARG A 74 -11.70 -13.96 11.78
C ARG A 74 -12.58 -13.67 13.01
N SER A 75 -12.02 -13.79 14.21
CA SER A 75 -12.72 -13.44 15.47
C SER A 75 -12.63 -11.95 15.81
N ARG A 76 -11.84 -11.17 15.07
CA ARG A 76 -11.49 -9.77 15.38
C ARG A 76 -12.01 -8.78 14.36
N ILE A 77 -12.00 -9.15 13.09
CA ILE A 77 -12.38 -8.31 11.96
C ILE A 77 -12.95 -9.20 10.86
N GLU A 78 -13.86 -8.68 10.03
CA GLU A 78 -14.31 -9.41 8.85
C GLU A 78 -13.14 -9.62 7.89
N VAL A 79 -12.96 -10.86 7.40
CA VAL A 79 -11.85 -11.24 6.52
C VAL A 79 -12.38 -11.76 5.19
N ARG A 80 -11.89 -11.20 4.09
CA ARG A 80 -12.11 -11.66 2.72
C ARG A 80 -10.79 -11.91 2.02
N THR A 81 -10.82 -12.76 1.02
CA THR A 81 -9.65 -13.07 0.17
C THR A 81 -10.08 -13.01 -1.29
N VAL A 82 -9.30 -12.32 -2.10
CA VAL A 82 -9.50 -12.15 -3.54
C VAL A 82 -8.23 -12.58 -4.26
N PHE A 83 -8.39 -13.14 -5.45
CA PHE A 83 -7.27 -13.63 -6.24
C PHE A 83 -6.91 -12.65 -7.36
N GLN A 84 -5.62 -12.31 -7.43
CA GLN A 84 -5.02 -11.63 -8.57
C GLN A 84 -4.32 -12.65 -9.45
N GLY A 85 -4.77 -12.79 -10.69
CA GLY A 85 -4.18 -13.66 -11.70
C GLY A 85 -4.13 -12.98 -13.06
N LEU A 86 -3.34 -13.50 -13.99
CA LEU A 86 -3.27 -13.00 -15.36
C LEU A 86 -4.54 -13.33 -16.18
N ASP A 87 -5.35 -14.26 -15.70
CA ASP A 87 -6.67 -14.64 -16.22
C ASP A 87 -7.78 -13.67 -15.77
N LYS A 88 -7.53 -12.87 -14.74
CA LYS A 88 -8.50 -11.88 -14.21
C LYS A 88 -8.40 -10.60 -15.02
N LEU A 89 -9.20 -10.48 -16.05
CA LEU A 89 -9.23 -9.35 -16.98
C LEU A 89 -10.65 -8.86 -17.22
N PRO A 90 -10.83 -7.57 -17.52
CA PRO A 90 -12.09 -7.09 -18.06
C PRO A 90 -12.42 -7.81 -19.36
N GLU A 91 -13.73 -7.98 -19.62
CA GLU A 91 -14.20 -8.60 -20.86
C GLU A 91 -13.63 -7.93 -22.12
N GLY A 92 -13.21 -8.76 -23.09
CA GLY A 92 -12.66 -8.32 -24.38
C GLY A 92 -11.15 -8.11 -24.41
N PHE A 93 -10.43 -8.36 -23.31
CA PHE A 93 -8.98 -8.25 -23.27
C PHE A 93 -8.30 -9.61 -23.13
N THR A 94 -7.13 -9.71 -23.78
CA THR A 94 -6.20 -10.85 -23.65
C THR A 94 -4.78 -10.31 -23.52
N LEU A 95 -3.95 -11.01 -22.76
CA LEU A 95 -2.54 -10.66 -22.59
C LEU A 95 -1.66 -11.44 -23.56
N HIS A 96 -0.45 -10.94 -23.75
CA HIS A 96 0.59 -11.69 -24.46
C HIS A 96 0.80 -13.06 -23.78
N PRO A 97 0.83 -14.19 -24.52
CA PRO A 97 0.89 -15.54 -23.95
C PRO A 97 2.14 -15.81 -23.11
N GLU A 98 3.25 -15.12 -23.40
CA GLU A 98 4.51 -15.24 -22.62
C GLU A 98 4.57 -14.33 -21.40
N ARG A 99 3.53 -13.54 -21.12
CA ARG A 99 3.55 -12.69 -19.94
C ARG A 99 3.42 -13.52 -18.67
N THR A 100 4.39 -13.39 -17.78
CA THR A 100 4.41 -14.01 -16.44
C THR A 100 4.29 -12.97 -15.32
N LYS A 101 4.59 -11.70 -15.62
CA LYS A 101 4.58 -10.62 -14.63
C LYS A 101 3.16 -10.19 -14.32
N PRO A 102 2.77 -10.04 -13.03
CA PRO A 102 1.48 -9.48 -12.65
C PRO A 102 1.21 -8.11 -13.28
N LEU A 103 -0.06 -7.74 -13.42
CA LEU A 103 -0.46 -6.47 -14.03
C LEU A 103 -0.28 -5.24 -13.12
N GLY A 104 0.16 -5.41 -11.88
CA GLY A 104 0.50 -4.33 -10.96
C GLY A 104 -0.55 -4.06 -9.89
N THR A 105 -0.29 -3.05 -9.06
CA THR A 105 -1.07 -2.74 -7.86
C THR A 105 -2.45 -2.16 -8.15
N GLY A 106 -2.62 -1.42 -9.24
CA GLY A 106 -3.93 -0.96 -9.69
C GLY A 106 -4.86 -2.10 -10.12
N HIS A 107 -4.29 -3.11 -10.80
CA HIS A 107 -5.03 -4.33 -11.15
C HIS A 107 -5.42 -5.13 -9.90
N ALA A 108 -4.58 -5.18 -8.87
CA ALA A 108 -4.92 -5.83 -7.61
C ALA A 108 -6.16 -5.19 -6.96
N VAL A 109 -6.25 -3.85 -6.96
CA VAL A 109 -7.44 -3.13 -6.50
C VAL A 109 -8.66 -3.45 -7.36
N TRP A 110 -8.50 -3.49 -8.67
CA TRP A 110 -9.58 -3.86 -9.60
C TRP A 110 -10.11 -5.27 -9.33
N CYS A 111 -9.24 -6.24 -9.08
CA CYS A 111 -9.66 -7.61 -8.72
C CYS A 111 -10.51 -7.64 -7.44
N ALA A 112 -10.26 -6.72 -6.51
CA ALA A 112 -10.99 -6.63 -5.24
C ALA A 112 -12.28 -5.78 -5.33
N SER A 113 -12.62 -5.21 -6.48
CA SER A 113 -13.71 -4.23 -6.64
C SER A 113 -15.05 -4.66 -6.06
N GLN A 114 -15.41 -5.94 -6.14
CA GLN A 114 -16.64 -6.50 -5.60
C GLN A 114 -16.70 -6.49 -4.06
N GLU A 115 -15.56 -6.43 -3.41
CA GLU A 115 -15.43 -6.36 -1.95
C GLU A 115 -15.30 -4.93 -1.42
N LEU A 116 -15.21 -3.92 -2.31
CA LEU A 116 -15.01 -2.52 -1.97
C LEU A 116 -16.33 -1.73 -2.03
N ASP A 117 -17.26 -2.10 -1.20
CA ASP A 117 -18.63 -1.55 -1.13
C ASP A 117 -18.77 -0.36 -0.16
N GLY A 118 -17.69 0.16 0.36
CA GLY A 118 -17.56 1.32 1.26
C GLY A 118 -16.19 1.98 1.12
N PRO A 119 -15.87 2.99 1.95
CA PRO A 119 -14.55 3.62 1.93
C PRO A 119 -13.47 2.59 2.22
N PHE A 120 -12.33 2.71 1.55
CA PHE A 120 -11.25 1.73 1.70
C PHE A 120 -9.86 2.37 1.70
N ALA A 121 -8.93 1.68 2.33
CA ALA A 121 -7.52 2.01 2.32
C ALA A 121 -6.72 0.86 1.73
N VAL A 122 -5.66 1.18 1.00
CA VAL A 122 -4.76 0.21 0.34
C VAL A 122 -3.39 0.28 0.98
N ILE A 123 -2.80 -0.88 1.27
CA ILE A 123 -1.44 -1.02 1.76
C ILE A 123 -0.73 -2.21 1.09
N ASN A 124 0.59 -2.19 1.11
CA ASN A 124 1.40 -3.36 0.77
C ASN A 124 1.50 -4.31 1.98
N ALA A 125 1.55 -5.61 1.72
CA ALA A 125 1.59 -6.64 2.76
C ALA A 125 2.94 -6.75 3.48
N ASP A 126 4.01 -6.27 2.86
CA ASP A 126 5.39 -6.39 3.34
C ASP A 126 5.97 -5.09 3.94
N ASP A 127 5.12 -4.09 4.11
CA ASP A 127 5.46 -2.78 4.66
C ASP A 127 4.87 -2.59 6.06
N PHE A 128 5.70 -2.15 7.00
CA PHE A 128 5.28 -1.74 8.33
C PHE A 128 5.07 -0.22 8.35
N TYR A 129 3.85 0.21 8.58
CA TYR A 129 3.42 1.60 8.43
C TYR A 129 3.35 2.39 9.75
N GLY A 130 3.32 1.71 10.89
CA GLY A 130 3.12 2.31 12.21
C GLY A 130 1.66 2.63 12.56
N PRO A 131 1.33 2.59 13.87
CA PRO A 131 -0.08 2.65 14.32
C PRO A 131 -0.76 3.99 14.08
N SER A 132 -0.04 5.12 14.11
CA SER A 132 -0.65 6.42 13.89
C SER A 132 -1.12 6.62 12.45
N SER A 133 -0.45 5.99 11.48
CA SER A 133 -0.82 6.06 10.06
C SER A 133 -2.20 5.44 9.80
N PHE A 134 -2.51 4.31 10.42
CA PHE A 134 -3.85 3.70 10.32
C PHE A 134 -4.93 4.55 10.97
N ARG A 135 -4.62 5.20 12.10
CA ARG A 135 -5.54 6.10 12.78
C ARG A 135 -5.85 7.33 11.92
N LEU A 136 -4.82 7.96 11.33
CA LEU A 136 -4.99 9.07 10.40
C LEU A 136 -5.94 8.69 9.25
N MET A 137 -5.77 7.51 8.65
CA MET A 137 -6.65 7.05 7.57
C MET A 137 -8.08 6.81 8.04
N ALA A 138 -8.27 6.09 9.15
CA ALA A 138 -9.61 5.78 9.67
C ALA A 138 -10.38 7.05 10.03
N ASP A 139 -9.72 7.98 10.74
CA ASP A 139 -10.31 9.26 11.14
C ASP A 139 -10.73 10.10 9.92
N TYR A 140 -9.90 10.10 8.88
CA TYR A 140 -10.19 10.84 7.67
C TYR A 140 -11.35 10.20 6.90
N LEU A 141 -11.28 8.90 6.62
CA LEU A 141 -12.33 8.16 5.89
C LEU A 141 -13.70 8.23 6.59
N SER A 142 -13.72 8.28 7.93
CA SER A 142 -14.96 8.41 8.70
C SER A 142 -15.75 9.69 8.41
N ARG A 143 -15.06 10.73 7.92
CA ARG A 143 -15.64 12.06 7.63
C ARG A 143 -16.05 12.24 6.18
N LEU A 144 -15.48 11.47 5.27
CA LEU A 144 -15.77 11.58 3.83
C LEU A 144 -17.21 11.18 3.51
N ASP A 145 -17.73 11.77 2.44
CA ASP A 145 -18.89 11.27 1.73
C ASP A 145 -18.45 10.17 0.76
N ASP A 146 -18.75 8.92 1.10
CA ASP A 146 -18.33 7.76 0.33
C ASP A 146 -18.91 7.71 -1.09
N SER A 147 -20.03 8.38 -1.33
CA SER A 147 -20.64 8.51 -2.67
C SER A 147 -19.92 9.53 -3.57
N SER A 148 -19.05 10.37 -2.98
CA SER A 148 -18.35 11.45 -3.67
C SER A 148 -16.95 11.00 -4.13
N LEU A 149 -16.58 11.38 -5.36
CA LEU A 149 -15.22 11.26 -5.87
C LEU A 149 -14.35 12.47 -5.54
N ALA A 150 -14.94 13.54 -5.03
CA ALA A 150 -14.28 14.85 -4.93
C ALA A 150 -13.02 14.86 -4.07
N GLU A 151 -12.89 13.92 -3.13
CA GLU A 151 -11.79 13.93 -2.17
C GLU A 151 -11.30 12.50 -1.85
N GLN A 152 -9.99 12.30 -1.97
CA GLN A 152 -9.27 11.09 -1.58
C GLN A 152 -8.14 11.48 -0.63
N MET A 153 -7.40 10.51 -0.09
CA MET A 153 -6.26 10.83 0.74
C MET A 153 -5.12 9.82 0.62
N MET A 154 -3.95 10.25 1.02
CA MET A 154 -2.79 9.38 1.22
C MET A 154 -2.05 9.77 2.50
N VAL A 155 -1.39 8.80 3.11
CA VAL A 155 -0.42 9.06 4.17
C VAL A 155 0.93 9.37 3.52
N GLY A 156 1.50 10.51 3.89
CA GLY A 156 2.80 10.96 3.41
C GLY A 156 3.88 10.74 4.47
N TYR A 157 4.94 10.05 4.10
CA TYR A 157 6.09 9.80 4.96
C TYR A 157 7.21 10.77 4.65
N LYS A 158 7.94 11.21 5.66
CA LYS A 158 9.17 11.96 5.46
C LYS A 158 10.21 11.04 4.81
N LEU A 159 10.88 11.50 3.77
CA LEU A 159 11.84 10.69 3.00
C LEU A 159 12.88 9.99 3.89
N THR A 160 13.47 10.73 4.85
CA THR A 160 14.46 10.16 5.78
C THR A 160 13.90 9.02 6.64
N ASN A 161 12.59 8.95 6.85
CA ASN A 161 11.94 7.87 7.60
C ASN A 161 11.65 6.63 6.74
N THR A 162 12.14 6.58 5.51
CA THR A 162 11.86 5.48 4.56
C THR A 162 13.11 4.95 3.86
N LEU A 163 14.30 5.43 4.25
CA LEU A 163 15.56 4.98 3.66
C LEU A 163 15.99 3.61 4.22
N SER A 164 16.79 2.88 3.45
CA SER A 164 17.51 1.69 3.91
C SER A 164 18.98 2.05 4.15
N GLU A 165 19.57 1.48 5.20
CA GLU A 165 21.02 1.57 5.46
C GLU A 165 21.81 0.61 4.56
N ASN A 166 21.14 -0.35 3.92
CA ASN A 166 21.75 -1.45 3.19
C ASN A 166 21.81 -1.23 1.67
N GLY A 167 21.29 -0.08 1.19
CA GLY A 167 21.34 0.22 -0.24
C GLY A 167 20.35 1.28 -0.70
N THR A 168 20.14 1.32 -2.01
CA THR A 168 19.26 2.31 -2.63
C THR A 168 17.80 1.90 -2.56
N VAL A 169 16.92 2.89 -2.46
CA VAL A 169 15.46 2.70 -2.47
C VAL A 169 14.81 3.47 -3.61
N SER A 170 13.57 3.11 -3.96
CA SER A 170 12.72 3.88 -4.90
C SER A 170 11.52 4.43 -4.14
N ARG A 171 11.18 5.71 -4.37
CA ARG A 171 10.08 6.39 -3.67
C ARG A 171 9.32 7.33 -4.61
N GLY A 172 8.02 7.36 -4.46
CA GLY A 172 7.17 8.37 -5.08
C GLY A 172 7.28 9.69 -4.33
N VAL A 173 8.13 10.61 -4.81
CA VAL A 173 8.29 11.94 -4.21
C VAL A 173 7.08 12.79 -4.56
N CYS A 174 6.40 13.33 -3.54
CA CYS A 174 5.17 14.09 -3.67
C CYS A 174 5.45 15.59 -3.79
N GLU A 175 4.83 16.23 -4.76
CA GLU A 175 4.66 17.66 -4.80
C GLU A 175 3.32 18.02 -4.18
N ILE A 176 3.34 18.85 -3.12
CA ILE A 176 2.18 19.15 -2.29
C ILE A 176 1.92 20.65 -2.33
N ASN A 177 0.66 21.04 -2.47
CA ASN A 177 0.24 22.41 -2.32
C ASN A 177 0.37 22.83 -0.83
N PRO A 178 1.19 23.84 -0.50
CA PRO A 178 1.43 24.24 0.90
C PRO A 178 0.20 24.86 1.58
N GLU A 179 -0.74 25.42 0.81
CA GLU A 179 -1.91 26.11 1.35
C GLU A 179 -2.95 25.14 1.91
N ASP A 180 -3.21 24.04 1.20
CA ASP A 180 -4.28 23.12 1.55
C ASP A 180 -3.81 21.66 1.71
N GLN A 181 -2.50 21.39 1.61
CA GLN A 181 -1.90 20.08 1.76
C GLN A 181 -2.46 19.05 0.75
N THR A 182 -2.85 19.49 -0.44
CA THR A 182 -3.30 18.59 -1.50
C THR A 182 -2.14 18.19 -2.42
N LEU A 183 -2.21 16.98 -2.93
CA LEU A 183 -1.25 16.41 -3.87
C LEU A 183 -1.38 17.12 -5.22
N ARG A 184 -0.25 17.57 -5.77
CA ARG A 184 -0.13 18.06 -7.15
C ARG A 184 0.37 16.98 -8.08
N SER A 185 1.40 16.25 -7.66
CA SER A 185 1.99 15.16 -8.43
C SER A 185 2.75 14.18 -7.55
N ILE A 186 2.97 12.97 -8.06
CA ILE A 186 3.90 11.98 -7.51
C ILE A 186 4.91 11.66 -8.61
N THR A 187 6.19 11.85 -8.31
CA THR A 187 7.28 11.50 -9.21
C THR A 187 8.09 10.35 -8.62
N GLU A 188 8.11 9.21 -9.30
CA GLU A 188 8.95 8.09 -8.89
C GLU A 188 10.42 8.45 -9.06
N ARG A 189 11.16 8.43 -7.95
CA ARG A 189 12.62 8.55 -7.93
C ARG A 189 13.22 7.23 -7.52
N THR A 190 14.13 6.75 -8.33
CA THR A 190 14.85 5.48 -8.10
C THR A 190 16.26 5.74 -7.60
N LYS A 191 16.86 4.70 -7.00
CA LYS A 191 18.24 4.78 -6.49
C LYS A 191 18.46 5.96 -5.53
N ILE A 192 17.54 6.15 -4.58
CA ILE A 192 17.67 7.13 -3.50
C ILE A 192 18.53 6.50 -2.40
N TYR A 193 19.49 7.25 -1.85
CA TYR A 193 20.32 6.81 -0.74
C TYR A 193 20.88 7.98 0.07
N ALA A 194 21.29 7.67 1.30
CA ALA A 194 21.94 8.64 2.18
C ALA A 194 23.44 8.71 1.88
N THR A 195 23.99 9.92 1.91
CA THR A 195 25.43 10.20 1.84
C THR A 195 25.85 11.04 3.04
N PRO A 196 27.15 11.20 3.34
CA PRO A 196 27.60 12.12 4.37
C PRO A 196 27.19 13.59 4.16
N ARG A 197 26.80 13.95 2.91
CA ARG A 197 26.39 15.32 2.54
C ARG A 197 24.86 15.49 2.53
N GLY A 198 24.09 14.43 2.77
CA GLY A 198 22.63 14.44 2.71
C GLY A 198 22.07 13.31 1.87
N VAL A 199 20.81 13.42 1.47
CA VAL A 199 20.12 12.42 0.65
C VAL A 199 20.25 12.80 -0.82
N VAL A 200 20.47 11.81 -1.69
CA VAL A 200 20.54 12.00 -3.14
C VAL A 200 19.74 10.90 -3.87
N TYR A 201 19.37 11.16 -5.12
CA TYR A 201 18.96 10.11 -6.04
C TYR A 201 19.85 10.13 -7.29
N LEU A 202 20.01 8.96 -7.91
CA LEU A 202 20.82 8.80 -9.09
C LEU A 202 19.92 8.69 -10.33
N GLU A 203 20.11 9.60 -11.30
CA GLU A 203 19.44 9.58 -12.58
C GLU A 203 20.46 9.82 -13.69
N ASN A 204 20.53 8.94 -14.70
CA ASN A 204 21.53 9.00 -15.77
C ASN A 204 22.98 9.14 -15.27
N GLU A 205 23.32 8.39 -14.21
CA GLU A 205 24.65 8.41 -13.55
C GLU A 205 25.03 9.75 -12.90
N VAL A 206 24.07 10.66 -12.73
CA VAL A 206 24.25 11.94 -12.05
C VAL A 206 23.49 11.93 -10.73
N GLU A 207 24.16 12.36 -9.66
CA GLU A 207 23.54 12.55 -8.35
C GLU A 207 22.81 13.88 -8.27
N TYR A 208 21.54 13.81 -7.86
CA TYR A 208 20.72 14.99 -7.59
C TYR A 208 20.38 15.05 -6.11
N PRO A 209 20.58 16.21 -5.47
CA PRO A 209 20.31 16.33 -4.04
C PRO A 209 18.82 16.33 -3.72
N LEU A 210 18.50 15.75 -2.58
CA LEU A 210 17.20 15.84 -1.92
C LEU A 210 17.43 16.41 -0.50
N SER A 211 16.45 17.15 0.01
CA SER A 211 16.55 17.76 1.35
C SER A 211 16.42 16.72 2.48
N GLY A 212 15.87 15.54 2.16
CA GLY A 212 15.49 14.52 3.13
C GLY A 212 14.15 14.81 3.84
N LYS A 213 13.59 16.00 3.62
CA LYS A 213 12.30 16.44 4.20
C LYS A 213 11.14 16.26 3.25
N GLU A 214 11.41 15.84 2.02
CA GLU A 214 10.37 15.56 1.04
C GLU A 214 9.36 14.57 1.62
N ILE A 215 8.09 14.78 1.30
CA ILE A 215 7.04 13.81 1.58
C ILE A 215 7.01 12.80 0.45
N VAL A 216 7.00 11.52 0.82
CA VAL A 216 6.97 10.42 -0.15
C VAL A 216 5.77 9.52 0.07
N SER A 217 5.31 8.93 -1.03
CA SER A 217 4.29 7.89 -1.03
C SER A 217 4.92 6.53 -0.75
N MET A 218 4.29 5.80 0.18
CA MET A 218 4.60 4.39 0.48
C MET A 218 3.42 3.47 0.12
N ASN A 219 2.62 3.85 -0.88
CA ASN A 219 1.38 3.15 -1.31
C ASN A 219 0.31 3.04 -0.21
N MET A 220 0.38 3.86 0.83
CA MET A 220 -0.67 3.94 1.85
C MET A 220 -1.70 4.99 1.43
N MET A 221 -2.70 4.55 0.69
CA MET A 221 -3.69 5.41 0.02
C MET A 221 -5.10 5.01 0.40
N SER A 222 -6.02 5.97 0.45
CA SER A 222 -7.41 5.73 0.80
C SER A 222 -8.36 6.37 -0.22
N PHE A 223 -9.45 5.69 -0.44
CA PHE A 223 -10.43 6.01 -1.47
C PHE A 223 -11.85 5.88 -0.93
N THR A 224 -12.75 6.67 -1.49
CA THR A 224 -14.19 6.42 -1.41
C THR A 224 -14.59 5.29 -2.36
N SER A 225 -15.72 4.61 -2.11
CA SER A 225 -16.25 3.59 -3.03
C SER A 225 -16.53 4.16 -4.42
N ALA A 226 -16.82 5.45 -4.53
CA ALA A 226 -16.99 6.15 -5.81
C ALA A 226 -15.75 6.06 -6.72
N ALA A 227 -14.56 5.85 -6.16
CA ALA A 227 -13.32 5.71 -6.93
C ALA A 227 -13.18 4.34 -7.62
N VAL A 228 -13.90 3.32 -7.19
CA VAL A 228 -13.76 1.92 -7.69
C VAL A 228 -13.92 1.85 -9.21
N LYS A 229 -14.91 2.56 -9.77
CA LYS A 229 -15.12 2.61 -11.23
C LYS A 229 -13.93 3.15 -12.03
N HIS A 230 -13.08 3.99 -11.42
CA HIS A 230 -11.91 4.57 -12.08
C HIS A 230 -10.75 3.57 -12.17
N PHE A 231 -10.71 2.58 -11.29
CA PHE A 231 -9.80 1.43 -11.46
C PHE A 231 -10.18 0.58 -12.67
N ASP A 232 -11.49 0.38 -12.94
CA ASP A 232 -11.92 -0.33 -14.16
C ASP A 232 -11.63 0.47 -15.43
N LEU A 233 -11.95 1.77 -15.43
CA LEU A 233 -11.70 2.64 -16.57
C LEU A 233 -10.20 2.72 -16.89
N GLY A 234 -9.36 2.97 -15.88
CA GLY A 234 -7.92 3.06 -16.03
C GLY A 234 -7.28 1.74 -16.45
N LEU A 235 -7.75 0.60 -15.93
CA LEU A 235 -7.26 -0.71 -16.34
C LEU A 235 -7.60 -0.99 -17.81
N ARG A 236 -8.80 -0.68 -18.27
CA ARG A 236 -9.20 -0.85 -19.67
C ARG A 236 -8.38 0.05 -20.60
N GLU A 237 -8.11 1.29 -20.20
CA GLU A 237 -7.25 2.21 -20.98
C GLU A 237 -5.81 1.67 -21.04
N PHE A 238 -5.25 1.27 -19.90
CA PHE A 238 -3.93 0.64 -19.83
C PHE A 238 -3.83 -0.61 -20.72
N LEU A 239 -4.83 -1.49 -20.70
CA LEU A 239 -4.82 -2.73 -21.50
C LEU A 239 -4.96 -2.48 -23.00
N ARG A 240 -5.67 -1.45 -23.46
CA ARG A 240 -5.72 -1.10 -24.89
C ARG A 240 -4.33 -0.81 -25.46
N GLU A 241 -3.48 -0.19 -24.66
CA GLU A 241 -2.14 0.22 -25.11
C GLU A 241 -1.06 -0.83 -24.79
N ASN A 242 -1.24 -1.58 -23.71
CA ASN A 242 -0.15 -2.36 -23.09
C ASN A 242 -0.45 -3.85 -22.92
N SER A 243 -1.56 -4.37 -23.45
CA SER A 243 -1.93 -5.80 -23.26
C SER A 243 -0.89 -6.77 -23.84
N GLN A 244 -0.13 -6.34 -24.86
CA GLN A 244 0.93 -7.14 -25.50
C GLN A 244 2.33 -6.91 -24.87
N GLU A 245 2.45 -6.01 -23.90
CA GLU A 245 3.69 -5.73 -23.22
C GLU A 245 3.96 -6.75 -22.11
N LEU A 246 5.18 -7.32 -22.06
CA LEU A 246 5.51 -8.38 -21.08
C LEU A 246 5.73 -7.88 -19.65
N LYS A 247 6.14 -6.60 -19.49
CA LYS A 247 6.66 -6.09 -18.22
C LYS A 247 5.94 -4.87 -17.67
N LYS A 248 5.19 -4.12 -18.50
CA LYS A 248 4.48 -2.93 -18.03
C LYS A 248 3.40 -3.28 -17.02
N GLU A 249 3.22 -2.41 -16.03
CA GLU A 249 2.28 -2.59 -14.93
C GLU A 249 1.35 -1.39 -14.79
N PHE A 250 0.12 -1.67 -14.43
CA PHE A 250 -0.89 -0.67 -14.05
C PHE A 250 -0.78 -0.42 -12.54
N TYR A 251 -0.23 0.72 -12.16
CA TYR A 251 0.06 1.04 -10.78
C TYR A 251 -1.07 1.80 -10.08
N LEU A 252 -1.24 1.56 -8.79
CA LEU A 252 -2.16 2.29 -7.92
C LEU A 252 -1.93 3.82 -7.96
N PRO A 253 -0.70 4.34 -7.85
CA PRO A 253 -0.46 5.78 -7.96
C PRO A 253 -0.89 6.40 -9.29
N SER A 254 -0.89 5.64 -10.38
CA SER A 254 -1.32 6.15 -11.69
C SER A 254 -2.79 6.53 -11.69
N VAL A 255 -3.65 5.72 -11.05
CA VAL A 255 -5.08 6.04 -10.92
C VAL A 255 -5.27 7.33 -10.12
N LEU A 256 -4.54 7.46 -9.01
CA LEU A 256 -4.61 8.66 -8.17
C LEU A 256 -4.17 9.92 -8.94
N ASN A 257 -3.04 9.84 -9.65
CA ASN A 257 -2.54 10.92 -10.50
C ASN A 257 -3.56 11.30 -11.59
N GLU A 258 -4.18 10.32 -12.23
CA GLU A 258 -5.20 10.58 -13.26
C GLU A 258 -6.41 11.33 -12.69
N LEU A 259 -6.90 10.94 -11.50
CA LEU A 259 -8.00 11.63 -10.82
C LEU A 259 -7.65 13.10 -10.53
N VAL A 260 -6.41 13.37 -10.10
CA VAL A 260 -5.92 14.73 -9.83
C VAL A 260 -5.79 15.53 -11.13
N GLN A 261 -5.13 14.98 -12.15
CA GLN A 261 -4.86 15.65 -13.41
C GLN A 261 -6.14 15.99 -14.19
N LYS A 262 -7.16 15.13 -14.11
CA LYS A 262 -8.49 15.36 -14.70
C LYS A 262 -9.37 16.29 -13.86
N GLY A 263 -8.90 16.77 -12.70
CA GLY A 263 -9.66 17.61 -11.79
C GLY A 263 -10.88 16.92 -11.17
N LEU A 264 -10.90 15.60 -11.18
CA LEU A 264 -12.02 14.78 -10.67
C LEU A 264 -11.95 14.61 -9.14
N SER A 265 -10.75 14.69 -8.58
CA SER A 265 -10.54 14.50 -7.15
C SER A 265 -9.40 15.38 -6.63
N ARG A 266 -9.54 15.85 -5.40
CA ARG A 266 -8.43 16.38 -4.60
C ARG A 266 -7.92 15.27 -3.71
N VAL A 267 -6.60 15.14 -3.61
CA VAL A 267 -5.97 14.13 -2.78
C VAL A 267 -5.31 14.82 -1.60
N LYS A 268 -5.89 14.67 -0.41
CA LYS A 268 -5.29 15.18 0.82
C LYS A 268 -4.08 14.36 1.19
N VAL A 269 -2.96 15.01 1.43
CA VAL A 269 -1.75 14.35 1.96
C VAL A 269 -1.69 14.60 3.46
N LEU A 270 -1.76 13.53 4.25
CA LEU A 270 -1.63 13.58 5.70
C LEU A 270 -0.23 13.13 6.10
N PRO A 271 0.64 14.04 6.55
CA PRO A 271 1.98 13.66 6.97
C PRO A 271 1.93 12.83 8.25
N THR A 272 2.84 11.86 8.34
CA THR A 272 3.08 11.06 9.54
C THR A 272 4.54 11.20 9.99
N GLU A 273 4.77 11.15 11.29
CA GLU A 273 6.11 11.07 11.88
C GLU A 273 6.58 9.62 12.09
N GLU A 274 5.74 8.64 11.70
CA GLU A 274 6.09 7.23 11.83
C GLU A 274 7.34 6.90 11.00
N GLN A 275 8.14 5.98 11.54
CA GLN A 275 9.19 5.33 10.79
C GLN A 275 8.54 4.19 9.98
N TRP A 276 8.69 4.25 8.67
CA TRP A 276 8.35 3.13 7.81
C TRP A 276 9.45 2.08 7.85
N TYR A 277 9.08 0.82 7.88
CA TYR A 277 10.02 -0.28 7.76
C TYR A 277 9.54 -1.25 6.68
N GLY A 278 10.46 -1.64 5.81
CA GLY A 278 10.27 -2.68 4.81
C GLY A 278 11.55 -3.49 4.67
N VAL A 279 11.44 -4.70 4.15
CA VAL A 279 12.60 -5.53 3.89
C VAL A 279 12.90 -5.46 2.39
N THR A 280 13.64 -4.44 1.98
CA THR A 280 14.10 -4.30 0.59
C THR A 280 15.31 -5.21 0.35
N TYR A 281 16.20 -5.26 1.33
CA TYR A 281 17.38 -6.12 1.37
C TYR A 281 17.26 -7.13 2.50
N PRO A 282 17.87 -8.33 2.41
CA PRO A 282 17.85 -9.32 3.50
C PRO A 282 18.35 -8.74 4.82
N GLU A 283 19.34 -7.85 4.76
CA GLU A 283 19.96 -7.19 5.90
C GLU A 283 19.00 -6.24 6.66
N ASP A 284 17.99 -5.69 5.98
CA ASP A 284 16.97 -4.84 6.60
C ASP A 284 16.16 -5.59 7.67
N ARG A 285 16.07 -6.93 7.55
CA ARG A 285 15.25 -7.77 8.44
C ARG A 285 15.57 -7.56 9.92
N GLN A 286 16.84 -7.54 10.28
CA GLN A 286 17.26 -7.39 11.66
C GLN A 286 16.77 -6.05 12.24
N GLY A 287 16.89 -4.96 11.48
CA GLY A 287 16.43 -3.63 11.89
C GLY A 287 14.91 -3.59 12.13
N VAL A 288 14.13 -4.29 11.31
CA VAL A 288 12.67 -4.40 11.49
C VAL A 288 12.34 -5.17 12.79
N VAL A 289 12.98 -6.32 13.03
CA VAL A 289 12.80 -7.11 14.25
C VAL A 289 13.09 -6.29 15.50
N GLU A 290 14.22 -5.57 15.50
CA GLU A 290 14.62 -4.72 16.62
C GLU A 290 13.66 -3.55 16.85
N ALA A 291 13.17 -2.93 15.76
CA ALA A 291 12.19 -1.86 15.84
C ALA A 291 10.88 -2.34 16.48
N ILE A 292 10.35 -3.49 16.02
CA ILE A 292 9.15 -4.10 16.60
C ILE A 292 9.37 -4.47 18.07
N ALA A 293 10.51 -5.07 18.41
CA ALA A 293 10.84 -5.41 19.80
C ALA A 293 10.88 -4.16 20.71
N ARG A 294 11.42 -3.04 20.22
CA ARG A 294 11.38 -1.74 20.95
C ARG A 294 9.95 -1.26 21.17
N MET A 295 9.07 -1.38 20.16
CA MET A 295 7.66 -0.97 20.26
C MET A 295 6.90 -1.84 21.27
N VAL A 296 7.14 -3.15 21.28
CA VAL A 296 6.57 -4.06 22.29
C VAL A 296 7.05 -3.69 23.68
N LYS A 297 8.35 -3.48 23.87
CA LYS A 297 8.92 -3.05 25.15
C LYS A 297 8.37 -1.71 25.64
N ALA A 298 8.07 -0.80 24.71
CA ALA A 298 7.46 0.50 25.01
C ALA A 298 5.93 0.42 25.26
N GLY A 299 5.32 -0.77 25.18
CA GLY A 299 3.88 -0.97 25.39
C GLY A 299 3.00 -0.45 24.24
N ILE A 300 3.56 -0.16 23.07
CA ILE A 300 2.81 0.22 21.87
C ILE A 300 2.02 -0.98 21.36
N TYR A 301 2.66 -2.14 21.36
CA TYR A 301 2.04 -3.42 21.03
C TYR A 301 2.09 -4.39 22.22
N PRO A 302 1.04 -5.19 22.45
CA PRO A 302 1.09 -6.30 23.40
C PRO A 302 1.93 -7.46 22.85
N SER A 303 2.31 -8.39 23.70
CA SER A 303 2.94 -9.66 23.33
C SER A 303 2.29 -10.79 24.14
N PRO A 304 1.61 -11.75 23.49
CA PRO A 304 1.29 -11.81 22.06
C PRO A 304 0.39 -10.66 21.61
N LEU A 305 0.37 -10.40 20.27
CA LEU A 305 -0.34 -9.28 19.67
C LEU A 305 -1.87 -9.40 19.80
N TRP A 306 -2.42 -10.64 19.81
CA TRP A 306 -3.86 -10.97 19.91
C TRP A 306 -4.21 -11.82 21.13
#